data_5ff727da47480b9f1129fa7903be1b42
#
_entry.id   5ff727da47480b9f1129fa7903be1b42
#
_cell.length_a   1.000
_cell.length_b   1.000
_cell.length_c   1.000
_cell.angle_alpha   90.00
_cell.angle_beta   90.00
_cell.angle_gamma   90.00
#
_symmetry.space_group_name_H-M   'P 1'
#
loop_
_entity.id
_entity.type
_entity.pdbx_description
1 polymer ?
#
loop_
_entity_poly.entity_id
_entity_poly.type
_entity_poly.pdbx_seq_one_letter_code
_entity_poly.pdbx_strand_id
1 'polypeptide(L)' 'MTTDMRSLYSQLPAIDRLLRDSAFPALRESHGHTRVVDLLRHMLDEAREAIRDTHALPAWCEDWAQEACARLER' A
#
# COMPACT_ATOMS: atom_id res chain seq x y z
N MET A 1 15.98 -20.48 7.89
CA MET A 1 14.52 -20.48 7.69
C MET A 1 14.17 -19.68 6.46
N THR A 2 13.44 -20.29 5.56
CA THR A 2 12.98 -19.61 4.37
C THR A 2 11.74 -18.80 4.70
N THR A 3 11.69 -17.55 4.27
CA THR A 3 10.50 -16.73 4.40
C THR A 3 9.41 -17.30 3.52
N ASP A 4 8.27 -17.66 4.12
CA ASP A 4 7.12 -18.18 3.40
C ASP A 4 6.44 -17.03 2.66
N MET A 5 6.17 -17.20 1.36
CA MET A 5 5.46 -16.20 0.55
C MET A 5 4.08 -15.89 1.12
N ARG A 6 3.40 -16.89 1.71
CA ARG A 6 2.11 -16.66 2.36
C ARG A 6 2.22 -15.68 3.50
N SER A 7 3.31 -15.76 4.28
CA SER A 7 3.55 -14.83 5.38
C SER A 7 3.74 -13.41 4.85
N LEU A 8 4.44 -13.24 3.74
CA LEU A 8 4.62 -11.93 3.13
C LEU A 8 3.29 -11.36 2.61
N TYR A 9 2.50 -12.17 1.90
CA TYR A 9 1.19 -11.73 1.42
C TYR A 9 0.24 -11.38 2.56
N SER A 10 0.29 -12.11 3.68
CA SER A 10 -0.56 -11.84 4.83
C SER A 10 -0.21 -10.54 5.55
N GLN A 11 0.98 -10.00 5.33
CA GLN A 11 1.38 -8.72 5.89
C GLN A 11 0.81 -7.52 5.10
N LEU A 12 0.27 -7.77 3.90
CA LEU A 12 -0.33 -6.70 3.11
C LEU A 12 -1.68 -6.31 3.73
N PRO A 13 -1.90 -5.01 3.99
CA PRO A 13 -3.16 -4.56 4.58
C PRO A 13 -4.30 -4.57 3.55
N ALA A 14 -5.54 -4.69 4.03
CA ALA A 14 -6.70 -4.48 3.20
C ALA A 14 -6.90 -2.97 2.96
N ILE A 15 -7.52 -2.61 1.83
CA ILE A 15 -7.78 -1.21 1.50
C ILE A 15 -8.62 -0.53 2.59
N ASP A 16 -9.65 -1.21 3.09
CA ASP A 16 -10.49 -0.66 4.16
C ASP A 16 -9.68 -0.31 5.40
N ARG A 17 -8.72 -1.17 5.74
CA ARG A 17 -7.84 -0.92 6.89
C ARG A 17 -6.92 0.27 6.64
N LEU A 18 -6.38 0.39 5.44
CA LEU A 18 -5.55 1.53 5.05
C LEU A 18 -6.34 2.83 5.15
N LEU A 19 -7.59 2.85 4.67
CA LEU A 19 -8.42 4.04 4.70
C LEU A 19 -8.80 4.50 6.10
N ARG A 20 -8.65 3.64 7.12
CA ARG A 20 -8.87 4.00 8.52
C ARG A 20 -7.67 4.72 9.13
N ASP A 21 -6.52 4.67 8.50
CA ASP A 21 -5.35 5.42 8.95
C ASP A 21 -5.68 6.92 8.94
N SER A 22 -5.26 7.64 9.97
CA SER A 22 -5.58 9.06 10.16
C SER A 22 -5.09 9.96 9.04
N ALA A 23 -4.09 9.53 8.28
CA ALA A 23 -3.56 10.31 7.16
C ALA A 23 -4.48 10.29 5.93
N PHE A 24 -5.26 9.21 5.72
CA PHE A 24 -6.04 9.04 4.50
C PHE A 24 -7.27 9.93 4.38
N PRO A 25 -8.00 10.30 5.45
CA PRO A 25 -9.09 11.26 5.30
C PRO A 25 -8.65 12.57 4.64
N ALA A 26 -7.49 13.11 5.03
CA ALA A 26 -6.95 14.33 4.43
C ALA A 26 -6.58 14.10 2.96
N LEU A 27 -5.97 12.97 2.62
CA LEU A 27 -5.62 12.63 1.25
C LEU A 27 -6.86 12.49 0.37
N ARG A 28 -7.92 11.84 0.89
CA ARG A 28 -9.18 11.69 0.17
C ARG A 28 -9.85 13.04 -0.08
N GLU A 29 -9.76 13.94 0.88
CA GLU A 29 -10.33 15.27 0.75
C GLU A 29 -9.57 16.09 -0.31
N SER A 30 -8.26 16.00 -0.35
CA SER A 30 -7.42 16.76 -1.28
C SER A 30 -7.42 16.20 -2.70
N HIS A 31 -7.47 14.87 -2.85
CA HIS A 31 -7.28 14.22 -4.16
C HIS A 31 -8.50 13.43 -4.64
N GLY A 32 -9.53 13.29 -3.83
CA GLY A 32 -10.73 12.52 -4.14
C GLY A 32 -10.62 11.07 -3.71
N HIS A 33 -11.77 10.53 -3.24
CA HIS A 33 -11.82 9.17 -2.72
C HIS A 33 -11.43 8.12 -3.77
N THR A 34 -11.98 8.23 -4.98
CA THR A 34 -11.73 7.26 -6.05
C THR A 34 -10.24 7.20 -6.41
N ARG A 35 -9.61 8.36 -6.53
CA ARG A 35 -8.20 8.46 -6.88
C ARG A 35 -7.32 7.79 -5.81
N VAL A 36 -7.61 8.04 -4.54
CA VAL A 36 -6.86 7.44 -3.44
C VAL A 36 -7.05 5.93 -3.41
N VAL A 37 -8.29 5.44 -3.56
CA VAL A 37 -8.57 4.01 -3.58
C VAL A 37 -7.87 3.32 -4.75
N ASP A 38 -7.92 3.90 -5.94
CA ASP A 38 -7.25 3.34 -7.12
C ASP A 38 -5.74 3.28 -6.92
N LEU A 39 -5.16 4.32 -6.32
CA LEU A 39 -3.73 4.31 -5.99
C LEU A 39 -3.38 3.19 -5.02
N LEU A 40 -4.17 3.02 -3.97
CA LEU A 40 -3.91 1.96 -2.98
C LEU A 40 -4.00 0.57 -3.60
N ARG A 41 -4.96 0.34 -4.50
CA ARG A 41 -5.06 -0.92 -5.24
C ARG A 41 -3.81 -1.17 -6.08
N HIS A 42 -3.33 -0.12 -6.74
CA HIS A 42 -2.13 -0.19 -7.55
C HIS A 42 -0.89 -0.50 -6.70
N MET A 43 -0.78 0.15 -5.54
CA MET A 43 0.30 -0.11 -4.60
C MET A 43 0.27 -1.54 -4.08
N LEU A 44 -0.93 -2.07 -3.78
CA LEU A 44 -1.09 -3.47 -3.37
C LEU A 44 -0.63 -4.43 -4.47
N ASP A 45 -0.99 -4.15 -5.72
CA ASP A 45 -0.56 -4.98 -6.85
C ASP A 45 0.96 -4.94 -7.01
N GLU A 46 1.58 -3.78 -6.88
CA GLU A 46 3.03 -3.66 -6.91
C GLU A 46 3.69 -4.47 -5.79
N ALA A 47 3.12 -4.40 -4.59
CA ALA A 47 3.65 -5.15 -3.45
C ALA A 47 3.58 -6.66 -3.70
N ARG A 48 2.46 -7.14 -4.25
CA ARG A 48 2.31 -8.55 -4.61
C ARG A 48 3.32 -8.98 -5.67
N GLU A 49 3.54 -8.17 -6.68
CA GLU A 49 4.54 -8.44 -7.71
C GLU A 49 5.95 -8.49 -7.12
N ALA A 50 6.27 -7.57 -6.22
CA ALA A 50 7.57 -7.55 -5.55
C ALA A 50 7.78 -8.82 -4.72
N ILE A 51 6.75 -9.27 -4.00
CA ILE A 51 6.83 -10.52 -3.23
C ILE A 51 7.10 -11.70 -4.17
N ARG A 52 6.36 -11.76 -5.28
CA ARG A 52 6.51 -12.85 -6.26
C ARG A 52 7.91 -12.86 -6.89
N ASP A 53 8.43 -11.69 -7.23
CA ASP A 53 9.69 -11.57 -7.99
C ASP A 53 10.92 -11.56 -7.10
N THR A 54 10.85 -10.96 -5.92
CA THR A 54 12.00 -10.76 -5.03
C THR A 54 11.89 -11.49 -3.69
N HIS A 55 10.74 -12.09 -3.39
CA HIS A 55 10.45 -12.75 -2.10
C HIS A 55 10.62 -11.81 -0.91
N ALA A 56 10.36 -10.50 -1.11
CA ALA A 56 10.49 -9.51 -0.07
C ALA A 56 9.45 -8.40 -0.26
N LEU A 57 9.06 -7.76 0.85
CA LEU A 57 8.19 -6.58 0.81
C LEU A 57 9.00 -5.35 0.36
N PRO A 58 8.44 -4.49 -0.48
CA PRO A 58 9.06 -3.20 -0.78
C PRO A 58 9.25 -2.38 0.50
N ALA A 59 10.30 -1.55 0.52
CA ALA A 59 10.62 -0.72 1.69
C ALA A 59 9.48 0.24 2.05
N TRP A 60 8.75 0.76 1.07
CA TRP A 60 7.65 1.69 1.31
C TRP A 60 6.45 1.05 2.01
N CYS A 61 6.38 -0.28 2.09
CA CYS A 61 5.32 -0.97 2.83
C CYS A 61 5.37 -0.70 4.34
N GLU A 62 6.45 -0.12 4.84
CA GLU A 62 6.54 0.27 6.25
C GLU A 62 5.64 1.48 6.56
N ASP A 63 5.39 2.34 5.57
CA ASP A 63 4.52 3.50 5.74
C ASP A 63 3.73 3.76 4.45
N TRP A 64 2.58 3.13 4.35
CA TRP A 64 1.71 3.23 3.19
C TRP A 64 1.21 4.66 2.97
N ALA A 65 0.91 5.38 4.06
CA ALA A 65 0.41 6.75 3.97
C ALA A 65 1.44 7.69 3.38
N GLN A 66 2.69 7.56 3.81
CA GLN A 66 3.78 8.40 3.30
C GLN A 66 4.01 8.15 1.82
N GLU A 67 4.06 6.90 1.40
CA GLU A 67 4.26 6.56 0.00
C GLU A 67 3.09 7.02 -0.86
N ALA A 68 1.86 6.83 -0.39
CA ALA A 68 0.68 7.29 -1.11
C ALA A 68 0.70 8.80 -1.28
N CYS A 69 1.03 9.54 -0.22
CA CYS A 69 1.14 10.98 -0.28
C CYS A 69 2.18 11.43 -1.30
N ALA A 70 3.36 10.82 -1.29
CA ALA A 70 4.43 11.13 -2.23
C ALA A 70 3.99 10.90 -3.68
N ARG A 71 3.28 9.80 -3.94
CA ARG A 71 2.79 9.48 -5.29
C ARG A 71 1.70 10.43 -5.77
N LEU A 72 0.82 10.85 -4.86
CA LEU A 72 -0.25 11.79 -5.20
C LEU A 72 0.26 13.19 -5.48
N GLU A 73 1.38 13.57 -4.90
CA GLU A 73 1.99 14.89 -5.05
C GLU A 73 2.95 15.00 -6.23
N ARG A 74 3.23 13.90 -6.91
CA ARG A 74 4.09 13.91 -8.09
C ARG A 74 3.41 14.51 -9.31
#